data_93cbc785eceba49e91479fee7357ad7b
#
_entry.id   93cbc785eceba49e91479fee7357ad7b
#
_cell.length_a   1.000
_cell.length_b   1.000
_cell.length_c   1.000
_cell.angle_alpha   90.00
_cell.angle_beta   90.00
_cell.angle_gamma   90.00
#
_symmetry.space_group_name_H-M   'P 1'
#
loop_
_entity.id
_entity.type
_entity.pdbx_description
1 polymer ?
#
loop_
_entity_poly.entity_id
_entity_poly.type
_entity_poly.pdbx_seq_one_letter_code
_entity_poly.pdbx_strand_id
1 'polypeptide(L)'
;MTVTTKKLTFEEYLTYSDGTDTRYELVNGELVAMSIGTGQHGETIDFLYRQIDAEIGRTGRDWIVRPAAIGVRSPRAGKWDTSRIPDLTVILTQQWRELRTREAVIELNESPPILVIEVVSESTKTADYRAKRVEYNVLNIPEYWVVDPLTLKVTIFTLVEELYEGMEFVGTEQIVSGTFPELNLTTEQIIWAGAIPSDEENQ
;
A
#
# COMPACT_ATOMS: atom_id res chain seq x y z
N MET A 1 -25.63 1.18 -9.14
CA MET A 1 -26.00 2.59 -8.90
C MET A 1 -25.00 3.46 -9.63
N THR A 2 -25.44 4.27 -10.55
CA THR A 2 -24.57 5.13 -11.36
C THR A 2 -24.15 6.30 -10.48
N VAL A 3 -22.95 6.25 -9.95
CA VAL A 3 -22.38 7.38 -9.20
C VAL A 3 -22.07 8.49 -10.22
N THR A 4 -22.42 9.68 -9.87
CA THR A 4 -22.37 10.91 -10.67
C THR A 4 -20.99 11.11 -11.29
N THR A 5 -20.95 11.26 -12.59
CA THR A 5 -19.78 11.38 -13.45
C THR A 5 -19.04 12.73 -13.39
N LYS A 6 -19.20 13.52 -12.31
CA LYS A 6 -18.41 14.74 -12.16
C LYS A 6 -17.03 14.36 -11.64
N LYS A 7 -16.00 14.55 -12.47
CA LYS A 7 -14.62 14.42 -12.04
C LYS A 7 -14.24 15.58 -11.11
N LEU A 8 -13.50 15.25 -10.06
CA LEU A 8 -12.96 16.21 -9.10
C LEU A 8 -11.50 16.52 -9.41
N THR A 9 -11.10 17.74 -9.19
CA THR A 9 -9.68 18.08 -9.06
C THR A 9 -9.15 17.50 -7.74
N PHE A 10 -7.84 17.48 -7.57
CA PHE A 10 -7.26 17.01 -6.33
C PHE A 10 -7.65 17.89 -5.13
N GLU A 11 -7.73 19.21 -5.33
CA GLU A 11 -8.15 20.17 -4.30
C GLU A 11 -9.63 19.98 -3.92
N GLU A 12 -10.51 19.72 -4.89
CA GLU A 12 -11.91 19.38 -4.62
C GLU A 12 -12.03 18.05 -3.86
N TYR A 13 -11.16 17.07 -4.14
CA TYR A 13 -11.13 15.79 -3.41
C TYR A 13 -10.74 15.98 -1.94
N LEU A 14 -9.69 16.77 -1.64
CA LEU A 14 -9.26 16.98 -0.25
C LEU A 14 -10.35 17.61 0.64
N THR A 15 -11.25 18.37 0.04
CA THR A 15 -12.36 19.03 0.75
C THR A 15 -13.71 18.35 0.56
N TYR A 16 -13.72 17.21 -0.14
CA TYR A 16 -14.96 16.50 -0.45
C TYR A 16 -15.62 15.92 0.80
N SER A 17 -16.91 16.14 0.92
CA SER A 17 -17.75 15.50 1.93
C SER A 17 -19.13 15.21 1.32
N ASP A 18 -19.60 14.00 1.47
CA ASP A 18 -20.95 13.59 1.13
C ASP A 18 -21.87 13.51 2.37
N GLY A 19 -21.37 13.95 3.52
CA GLY A 19 -22.07 13.87 4.81
C GLY A 19 -22.03 12.49 5.48
N THR A 20 -21.20 11.57 4.95
CA THR A 20 -20.93 10.25 5.56
C THR A 20 -19.48 10.15 6.03
N ASP A 21 -19.15 9.11 6.80
CA ASP A 21 -17.78 8.78 7.18
C ASP A 21 -17.06 7.89 6.15
N THR A 22 -17.61 7.78 4.94
CA THR A 22 -17.03 6.97 3.86
C THR A 22 -15.71 7.57 3.42
N ARG A 23 -14.65 6.75 3.41
CA ARG A 23 -13.35 7.13 2.86
C ARG A 23 -13.28 6.81 1.38
N TYR A 24 -12.65 7.71 0.64
CA TYR A 24 -12.52 7.59 -0.81
C TYR A 24 -11.06 7.70 -1.23
N GLU A 25 -10.71 6.93 -2.25
CA GLU A 25 -9.55 7.22 -3.10
C GLU A 25 -10.01 8.11 -4.26
N LEU A 26 -9.08 8.93 -4.78
CA LEU A 26 -9.26 9.63 -6.04
C LEU A 26 -8.59 8.82 -7.16
N VAL A 27 -9.31 8.43 -8.19
CA VAL A 27 -8.77 7.64 -9.30
C VAL A 27 -9.09 8.34 -10.61
N ASN A 28 -8.10 8.99 -11.21
CA ASN A 28 -8.28 9.76 -12.45
C ASN A 28 -9.46 10.75 -12.34
N GLY A 29 -9.53 11.43 -11.19
CA GLY A 29 -10.59 12.39 -10.87
C GLY A 29 -11.92 11.78 -10.41
N GLU A 30 -12.06 10.48 -10.33
CA GLU A 30 -13.27 9.79 -9.88
C GLU A 30 -13.09 9.31 -8.43
N LEU A 31 -14.14 9.46 -7.62
CA LEU A 31 -14.15 8.94 -6.25
C LEU A 31 -14.42 7.44 -6.26
N VAL A 32 -13.54 6.69 -5.64
CA VAL A 32 -13.68 5.26 -5.41
C VAL A 32 -13.81 5.02 -3.91
N ALA A 33 -14.98 4.59 -3.47
CA ALA A 33 -15.21 4.29 -2.06
C ALA A 33 -14.33 3.12 -1.61
N MET A 34 -13.66 3.27 -0.48
CA MET A 34 -12.92 2.20 0.14
C MET A 34 -13.90 1.18 0.74
N SER A 35 -13.68 -0.09 0.42
CA SER A 35 -14.47 -1.19 0.98
C SER A 35 -13.85 -1.70 2.28
N ILE A 36 -14.68 -2.29 3.14
CA ILE A 36 -14.18 -3.06 4.28
C ILE A 36 -13.58 -4.36 3.74
N GLY A 37 -12.32 -4.65 4.09
CA GLY A 37 -11.65 -5.90 3.77
C GLY A 37 -12.21 -7.09 4.56
N THR A 38 -11.78 -8.29 4.20
CA THR A 38 -12.05 -9.52 4.99
C THR A 38 -11.24 -9.50 6.30
N GLY A 39 -11.59 -10.36 7.26
CA GLY A 39 -10.77 -10.57 8.47
C GLY A 39 -9.32 -10.90 8.13
N GLN A 40 -9.10 -11.83 7.20
CA GLN A 40 -7.76 -12.20 6.73
C GLN A 40 -6.98 -11.00 6.16
N HIS A 41 -7.62 -10.16 5.37
CA HIS A 41 -7.00 -8.94 4.87
C HIS A 41 -6.52 -8.05 6.02
N GLY A 42 -7.37 -7.81 7.03
CA GLY A 42 -7.02 -7.02 8.20
C GLY A 42 -5.91 -7.66 9.05
N GLU A 43 -5.95 -8.97 9.27
CA GLU A 43 -4.92 -9.72 9.99
C GLU A 43 -3.56 -9.65 9.30
N THR A 44 -3.54 -9.78 7.97
CA THR A 44 -2.31 -9.64 7.18
C THR A 44 -1.71 -8.25 7.30
N ILE A 45 -2.53 -7.20 7.22
CA ILE A 45 -2.07 -5.80 7.40
C ILE A 45 -1.49 -5.61 8.80
N ASP A 46 -2.20 -6.06 9.84
CA ASP A 46 -1.76 -5.90 11.22
C ASP A 46 -0.48 -6.70 11.52
N PHE A 47 -0.35 -7.89 10.99
CA PHE A 47 0.88 -8.69 11.07
C PHE A 47 2.06 -7.96 10.44
N LEU A 48 1.93 -7.55 9.18
CA LEU A 48 2.97 -6.82 8.46
C LEU A 48 3.33 -5.50 9.15
N TYR A 49 2.33 -4.76 9.62
CA TYR A 49 2.57 -3.55 10.41
C TYR A 49 3.49 -3.82 11.60
N ARG A 50 3.18 -4.84 12.40
CA ARG A 50 3.99 -5.19 13.58
C ARG A 50 5.41 -5.63 13.22
N GLN A 51 5.57 -6.43 12.16
CA GLN A 51 6.88 -6.91 11.72
C GLN A 51 7.77 -5.75 11.23
N ILE A 52 7.20 -4.86 10.41
CA ILE A 52 7.91 -3.71 9.87
C ILE A 52 8.24 -2.69 10.96
N ASP A 53 7.30 -2.40 11.87
CA ASP A 53 7.53 -1.48 12.99
C ASP A 53 8.64 -1.98 13.92
N ALA A 54 8.63 -3.29 14.22
CA ALA A 54 9.69 -3.94 15.01
C ALA A 54 11.05 -3.86 14.29
N GLU A 55 11.09 -4.07 12.98
CA GLU A 55 12.31 -4.02 12.18
C GLU A 55 12.87 -2.59 12.07
N ILE A 56 12.00 -1.59 11.93
CA ILE A 56 12.38 -0.17 11.99
C ILE A 56 13.01 0.14 13.36
N GLY A 57 12.38 -0.30 14.45
CA GLY A 57 12.90 -0.14 15.81
C GLY A 57 14.24 -0.85 16.00
N ARG A 58 14.39 -2.08 15.51
CA ARG A 58 15.62 -2.88 15.62
C ARG A 58 16.81 -2.23 14.89
N THR A 59 16.54 -1.68 13.70
CA THR A 59 17.57 -1.05 12.85
C THR A 59 17.87 0.40 13.24
N GLY A 60 17.05 1.01 14.12
CA GLY A 60 17.21 2.39 14.55
C GLY A 60 17.03 3.43 13.43
N ARG A 61 16.30 3.08 12.36
CA ARG A 61 16.02 3.99 11.26
C ARG A 61 15.01 5.05 11.67
N ASP A 62 15.19 6.28 11.22
CA ASP A 62 14.24 7.37 11.47
C ASP A 62 13.04 7.29 10.49
N TRP A 63 12.40 6.15 10.48
CA TRP A 63 11.25 5.81 9.65
C TRP A 63 10.03 5.52 10.52
N ILE A 64 8.87 5.50 9.89
CA ILE A 64 7.62 5.13 10.51
C ILE A 64 6.74 4.40 9.49
N VAL A 65 6.07 3.33 9.91
CA VAL A 65 5.04 2.67 9.13
C VAL A 65 3.65 3.13 9.57
N ARG A 66 2.74 3.32 8.63
CA ARG A 66 1.35 3.72 8.90
C ARG A 66 0.36 2.88 8.10
N PRO A 67 -0.62 2.25 8.77
CA PRO A 67 -1.69 1.52 8.09
C PRO A 67 -2.77 2.48 7.62
N ALA A 68 -3.11 2.43 6.33
CA ALA A 68 -4.23 3.12 5.67
C ALA A 68 -4.46 4.58 6.14
N ALA A 69 -3.38 5.32 6.43
CA ALA A 69 -3.46 6.65 7.04
C ALA A 69 -2.83 7.74 6.17
N ILE A 70 -2.21 7.38 5.06
CA ILE A 70 -1.47 8.31 4.20
C ILE A 70 -1.98 8.17 2.78
N GLY A 71 -2.41 9.29 2.19
CA GLY A 71 -2.67 9.40 0.77
C GLY A 71 -1.36 9.54 -0.02
N VAL A 72 -1.30 8.95 -1.18
CA VAL A 72 -0.17 9.08 -2.12
C VAL A 72 -0.71 9.61 -3.43
N ARG A 73 -0.42 10.88 -3.72
CA ARG A 73 -0.82 11.54 -4.96
C ARG A 73 0.09 11.11 -6.09
N SER A 74 -0.48 10.71 -7.23
CA SER A 74 0.26 10.40 -8.45
C SER A 74 -0.29 11.18 -9.65
N PRO A 75 0.59 11.64 -10.57
CA PRO A 75 0.14 12.32 -11.77
C PRO A 75 -0.44 11.30 -12.75
N ARG A 76 -1.46 11.71 -13.50
CA ARG A 76 -1.92 10.98 -14.68
C ARG A 76 -1.67 11.80 -15.92
N ALA A 77 -1.47 11.12 -17.04
CA ALA A 77 -1.42 11.78 -18.35
C ALA A 77 -2.75 12.51 -18.59
N GLY A 78 -2.80 13.81 -18.28
CA GLY A 78 -3.98 14.64 -18.41
C GLY A 78 -4.25 15.56 -17.22
N LYS A 79 -5.50 16.00 -17.08
CA LYS A 79 -5.93 17.00 -16.10
C LYS A 79 -6.19 16.42 -14.70
N TRP A 80 -6.42 15.10 -14.59
CA TRP A 80 -6.99 14.49 -13.41
C TRP A 80 -5.97 13.60 -12.70
N ASP A 81 -5.67 13.96 -11.45
CA ASP A 81 -4.76 13.22 -10.62
C ASP A 81 -5.42 11.96 -10.00
N THR A 82 -4.57 11.15 -9.40
CA THR A 82 -4.96 10.02 -8.59
C THR A 82 -4.37 10.21 -7.19
N SER A 83 -5.11 9.83 -6.16
CA SER A 83 -4.61 9.74 -4.78
C SER A 83 -5.05 8.41 -4.20
N ARG A 84 -4.07 7.54 -3.93
CA ARG A 84 -4.29 6.23 -3.30
C ARG A 84 -4.10 6.31 -1.81
N ILE A 85 -4.74 5.41 -1.09
CA ILE A 85 -4.54 5.22 0.35
C ILE A 85 -4.06 3.79 0.56
N PRO A 86 -2.75 3.53 0.50
CA PRO A 86 -2.21 2.17 0.61
C PRO A 86 -2.51 1.52 1.96
N ASP A 87 -2.55 0.20 1.97
CA ASP A 87 -2.75 -0.58 3.20
C ASP A 87 -1.63 -0.33 4.21
N LEU A 88 -0.37 -0.25 3.76
CA LEU A 88 0.75 0.17 4.59
C LEU A 88 1.66 1.12 3.81
N THR A 89 2.14 2.15 4.50
CA THR A 89 3.08 3.13 3.93
C THR A 89 4.22 3.36 4.92
N VAL A 90 5.47 3.23 4.45
CA VAL A 90 6.68 3.56 5.22
C VAL A 90 7.24 4.88 4.70
N ILE A 91 7.41 5.84 5.61
CA ILE A 91 7.95 7.18 5.32
C ILE A 91 8.97 7.59 6.38
N LEU A 92 9.67 8.70 6.14
CA LEU A 92 10.50 9.32 7.16
C LEU A 92 9.64 9.84 8.33
N THR A 93 10.12 9.68 9.56
CA THR A 93 9.44 10.21 10.76
C THR A 93 9.24 11.73 10.66
N GLN A 94 10.20 12.45 10.08
CA GLN A 94 10.08 13.89 9.85
C GLN A 94 8.92 14.21 8.91
N GLN A 95 8.79 13.48 7.79
CA GLN A 95 7.70 13.65 6.85
C GLN A 95 6.33 13.42 7.52
N TRP A 96 6.23 12.39 8.37
CA TRP A 96 5.01 12.16 9.17
C TRP A 96 4.67 13.33 10.10
N ARG A 97 5.67 13.94 10.73
CA ARG A 97 5.44 15.12 11.59
C ARG A 97 4.89 16.31 10.80
N GLU A 98 5.33 16.50 9.57
CA GLU A 98 4.87 17.58 8.67
C GLU A 98 3.42 17.36 8.22
N LEU A 99 2.99 16.10 8.08
CA LEU A 99 1.60 15.75 7.75
C LEU A 99 0.59 15.97 8.90
N ARG A 100 1.04 16.24 10.14
CA ARG A 100 0.14 16.36 11.31
C ARG A 100 -0.80 17.56 11.27
N THR A 101 -0.52 18.55 10.47
CA THR A 101 -1.25 19.84 10.45
C THR A 101 -2.04 20.07 9.18
N ARG A 102 -2.09 19.08 8.29
CA ARG A 102 -2.82 19.11 7.04
C ARG A 102 -3.38 17.73 6.72
N GLU A 103 -4.15 17.62 5.64
CA GLU A 103 -4.52 16.30 5.10
C GLU A 103 -3.25 15.47 4.86
N ALA A 104 -3.28 14.24 5.37
CA ALA A 104 -2.12 13.35 5.35
C ALA A 104 -1.93 12.73 3.94
N VAL A 105 -1.60 13.56 2.97
CA VAL A 105 -1.31 13.17 1.59
C VAL A 105 0.09 13.61 1.22
N ILE A 106 0.86 12.69 0.63
CA ILE A 106 2.15 12.98 0.02
C ILE A 106 1.90 13.58 -1.36
N GLU A 107 2.35 14.82 -1.54
CA GLU A 107 2.18 15.62 -2.74
C GLU A 107 3.25 15.30 -3.79
N LEU A 108 3.00 15.69 -5.06
CA LEU A 108 3.89 15.41 -6.20
C LEU A 108 5.29 16.03 -6.08
N ASN A 109 5.43 17.08 -5.28
CA ASN A 109 6.69 17.80 -5.04
C ASN A 109 7.37 17.39 -3.74
N GLU A 110 6.84 16.41 -3.05
CA GLU A 110 7.40 15.86 -1.81
C GLU A 110 8.18 14.56 -2.08
N SER A 111 9.03 14.18 -1.14
CA SER A 111 9.72 12.89 -1.21
C SER A 111 8.71 11.74 -1.21
N PRO A 112 8.83 10.77 -2.10
CA PRO A 112 7.92 9.63 -2.14
C PRO A 112 8.06 8.78 -0.87
N PRO A 113 7.07 7.89 -0.60
CA PRO A 113 7.23 6.83 0.38
C PRO A 113 8.48 5.99 0.14
N ILE A 114 9.06 5.45 1.21
CA ILE A 114 10.18 4.51 1.16
C ILE A 114 9.72 3.13 0.70
N LEU A 115 8.53 2.74 1.14
CA LEU A 115 7.88 1.48 0.81
C LEU A 115 6.36 1.66 0.85
N VAL A 116 5.69 1.03 -0.09
CA VAL A 116 4.23 0.87 -0.10
C VAL A 116 3.88 -0.61 -0.17
N ILE A 117 2.88 -1.04 0.60
CA ILE A 117 2.36 -2.40 0.58
C ILE A 117 0.86 -2.35 0.36
N GLU A 118 0.37 -3.19 -0.54
CA GLU A 118 -1.05 -3.43 -0.78
C GLU A 118 -1.35 -4.91 -0.54
N VAL A 119 -2.40 -5.17 0.22
CA VAL A 119 -2.93 -6.51 0.45
C VAL A 119 -4.13 -6.72 -0.47
N VAL A 120 -4.02 -7.66 -1.38
CA VAL A 120 -5.01 -7.88 -2.45
C VAL A 120 -6.33 -8.37 -1.89
N SER A 121 -7.42 -7.76 -2.37
CA SER A 121 -8.78 -8.25 -2.22
C SER A 121 -9.39 -8.55 -3.61
N GLU A 122 -10.50 -9.26 -3.67
CA GLU A 122 -11.20 -9.54 -4.94
C GLU A 122 -11.52 -8.26 -5.73
N SER A 123 -11.84 -7.17 -5.03
CA SER A 123 -12.21 -5.89 -5.65
C SER A 123 -11.01 -5.08 -6.11
N THR A 124 -9.82 -5.25 -5.52
CA THR A 124 -8.64 -4.41 -5.78
C THR A 124 -7.59 -5.08 -6.66
N LYS A 125 -7.63 -6.41 -6.83
CA LYS A 125 -6.62 -7.22 -7.52
C LYS A 125 -6.08 -6.61 -8.82
N THR A 126 -6.96 -6.20 -9.72
CA THR A 126 -6.53 -5.61 -11.00
C THR A 126 -5.83 -4.26 -10.80
N ALA A 127 -6.30 -3.46 -9.84
CA ALA A 127 -5.71 -2.16 -9.55
C ALA A 127 -4.32 -2.33 -8.92
N ASP A 128 -4.17 -3.24 -7.95
CA ASP A 128 -2.92 -3.47 -7.23
C ASP A 128 -1.81 -3.96 -8.17
N TYR A 129 -2.10 -4.95 -9.02
CA TYR A 129 -1.10 -5.50 -9.95
C TYR A 129 -0.79 -4.61 -11.16
N ARG A 130 -1.68 -3.71 -11.55
CA ARG A 130 -1.54 -2.93 -12.78
C ARG A 130 -1.49 -1.43 -12.56
N ALA A 131 -2.60 -0.82 -12.13
CA ALA A 131 -2.72 0.64 -12.06
C ALA A 131 -1.77 1.22 -10.99
N LYS A 132 -1.83 0.70 -9.76
CA LYS A 132 -0.99 1.17 -8.65
C LYS A 132 0.50 0.92 -8.91
N ARG A 133 0.86 -0.23 -9.53
CA ARG A 133 2.24 -0.49 -9.94
C ARG A 133 2.80 0.63 -10.84
N VAL A 134 2.03 1.07 -11.84
CA VAL A 134 2.44 2.18 -12.71
C VAL A 134 2.45 3.50 -11.98
N GLU A 135 1.43 3.77 -11.16
CA GLU A 135 1.31 5.00 -10.36
C GLU A 135 2.50 5.16 -9.40
N TYR A 136 2.87 4.09 -8.69
CA TYR A 136 3.99 4.09 -7.74
C TYR A 136 5.36 4.10 -8.44
N ASN A 137 5.49 3.45 -9.60
CA ASN A 137 6.70 3.53 -10.42
C ASN A 137 7.00 4.97 -10.85
N VAL A 138 6.01 5.70 -11.37
CA VAL A 138 6.17 7.11 -11.82
C VAL A 138 6.59 8.03 -10.68
N LEU A 139 6.20 7.71 -9.44
CA LEU A 139 6.61 8.42 -8.25
C LEU A 139 8.02 8.06 -7.76
N ASN A 140 8.69 7.11 -8.40
CA ASN A 140 9.99 6.59 -7.97
C ASN A 140 9.97 6.04 -6.52
N ILE A 141 8.86 5.39 -6.12
CA ILE A 141 8.81 4.70 -4.83
C ILE A 141 9.80 3.53 -4.89
N PRO A 142 10.81 3.46 -4.00
CA PRO A 142 11.91 2.49 -4.12
C PRO A 142 11.45 1.03 -4.12
N GLU A 143 10.41 0.72 -3.35
CA GLU A 143 9.90 -0.64 -3.22
C GLU A 143 8.38 -0.65 -3.05
N TYR A 144 7.72 -1.58 -3.75
CA TYR A 144 6.27 -1.80 -3.72
C TYR A 144 5.96 -3.28 -3.55
N TRP A 145 5.18 -3.64 -2.54
CA TRP A 145 4.76 -5.02 -2.30
C TRP A 145 3.29 -5.23 -2.66
N VAL A 146 3.02 -6.33 -3.33
CA VAL A 146 1.68 -6.85 -3.55
C VAL A 146 1.58 -8.18 -2.80
N VAL A 147 0.84 -8.18 -1.70
CA VAL A 147 0.57 -9.37 -0.89
C VAL A 147 -0.78 -9.91 -1.31
N ASP A 148 -0.82 -11.09 -1.90
CA ASP A 148 -2.03 -11.68 -2.49
C ASP A 148 -2.45 -12.96 -1.74
N PRO A 149 -3.33 -12.85 -0.72
CA PRO A 149 -3.86 -14.01 0.00
C PRO A 149 -4.72 -14.93 -0.89
N LEU A 150 -5.26 -14.41 -2.01
CA LEU A 150 -6.12 -15.17 -2.92
C LEU A 150 -5.33 -16.18 -3.76
N THR A 151 -4.08 -15.86 -4.05
CA THR A 151 -3.17 -16.71 -4.82
C THR A 151 -1.97 -17.19 -4.02
N LEU A 152 -1.97 -16.92 -2.71
CA LEU A 152 -0.95 -17.35 -1.73
C LEU A 152 0.47 -16.93 -2.14
N LYS A 153 0.63 -15.68 -2.57
CA LYS A 153 1.93 -15.17 -3.00
C LYS A 153 2.20 -13.74 -2.55
N VAL A 154 3.47 -13.40 -2.48
CA VAL A 154 3.95 -12.04 -2.31
C VAL A 154 4.78 -11.66 -3.52
N THR A 155 4.51 -10.50 -4.12
CA THR A 155 5.33 -9.94 -5.19
C THR A 155 5.98 -8.66 -4.69
N ILE A 156 7.31 -8.61 -4.74
CA ILE A 156 8.07 -7.43 -4.40
C ILE A 156 8.58 -6.79 -5.68
N PHE A 157 8.19 -5.55 -5.91
CA PHE A 157 8.67 -4.71 -7.00
C PHE A 157 9.74 -3.78 -6.46
N THR A 158 10.96 -3.89 -6.98
CA THR A 158 12.08 -3.01 -6.65
C THR A 158 12.34 -2.06 -7.81
N LEU A 159 12.56 -0.78 -7.53
CA LEU A 159 12.87 0.21 -8.56
C LEU A 159 14.32 0.07 -8.99
N VAL A 160 14.53 -0.33 -10.24
CA VAL A 160 15.85 -0.48 -10.88
C VAL A 160 15.83 0.35 -12.17
N GLU A 161 16.76 1.28 -12.33
CA GLU A 161 16.86 2.13 -13.52
C GLU A 161 15.50 2.76 -13.95
N GLU A 162 14.77 3.31 -12.97
CA GLU A 162 13.45 3.95 -13.14
C GLU A 162 12.28 3.00 -13.46
N LEU A 163 12.49 1.69 -13.48
CA LEU A 163 11.45 0.69 -13.74
C LEU A 163 11.35 -0.32 -12.61
N TYR A 164 10.12 -0.78 -12.34
CA TYR A 164 9.90 -1.86 -11.38
C TYR A 164 10.26 -3.23 -11.96
N GLU A 165 11.25 -3.87 -11.34
CA GLU A 165 11.51 -5.29 -11.48
C GLU A 165 10.76 -6.05 -10.36
N GLY A 166 9.98 -7.06 -10.73
CA GLY A 166 9.17 -7.83 -9.79
C GLY A 166 9.73 -9.22 -9.53
N MET A 167 9.80 -9.59 -8.25
CA MET A 167 10.12 -10.95 -7.82
C MET A 167 8.94 -11.53 -7.04
N GLU A 168 8.51 -12.74 -7.41
CA GLU A 168 7.41 -13.46 -6.76
C GLU A 168 7.95 -14.49 -5.78
N PHE A 169 7.29 -14.63 -4.62
CA PHE A 169 7.60 -15.58 -3.56
C PHE A 169 6.35 -16.36 -3.17
N VAL A 170 6.48 -17.65 -2.91
CA VAL A 170 5.38 -18.55 -2.57
C VAL A 170 5.77 -19.52 -1.42
N GLY A 171 4.77 -20.01 -0.70
CA GLY A 171 4.94 -21.01 0.35
C GLY A 171 5.98 -20.61 1.40
N THR A 172 6.96 -21.47 1.64
CA THR A 172 8.02 -21.27 2.63
C THR A 172 9.20 -20.42 2.13
N GLU A 173 9.12 -19.88 0.90
CA GLU A 173 10.16 -19.00 0.38
C GLU A 173 10.26 -17.73 1.23
N GLN A 174 11.50 -17.41 1.62
CA GLN A 174 11.78 -16.16 2.32
C GLN A 174 11.71 -15.00 1.34
N ILE A 175 10.96 -13.98 1.69
CA ILE A 175 10.92 -12.75 0.89
C ILE A 175 12.26 -12.01 0.95
N VAL A 176 12.61 -11.33 -0.12
CA VAL A 176 13.82 -10.51 -0.22
C VAL A 176 13.41 -9.06 -0.46
N SER A 177 13.69 -8.19 0.51
CA SER A 177 13.40 -6.77 0.46
C SER A 177 14.70 -5.97 0.41
N GLY A 178 14.81 -5.06 -0.55
CA GLY A 178 15.91 -4.10 -0.59
C GLY A 178 15.81 -3.05 0.52
N THR A 179 14.57 -2.70 0.89
CA THR A 179 14.28 -1.74 1.97
C THR A 179 14.58 -2.33 3.35
N PHE A 180 14.26 -3.60 3.56
CA PHE A 180 14.46 -4.33 4.82
C PHE A 180 15.24 -5.64 4.59
N PRO A 181 16.55 -5.57 4.29
CA PRO A 181 17.33 -6.74 3.86
C PRO A 181 17.51 -7.80 4.95
N GLU A 182 17.29 -7.45 6.21
CA GLU A 182 17.39 -8.38 7.35
C GLU A 182 16.02 -8.86 7.86
N LEU A 183 14.93 -8.44 7.20
CA LEU A 183 13.58 -8.89 7.53
C LEU A 183 13.43 -10.37 7.16
N ASN A 184 13.30 -11.22 8.18
CA ASN A 184 13.24 -12.65 8.00
C ASN A 184 11.78 -13.14 8.06
N LEU A 185 11.08 -13.03 6.95
CA LEU A 185 9.69 -13.51 6.80
C LEU A 185 9.56 -14.42 5.59
N THR A 186 8.80 -15.49 5.73
CA THR A 186 8.35 -16.31 4.59
C THR A 186 7.01 -15.81 4.06
N THR A 187 6.72 -16.14 2.80
CA THR A 187 5.41 -15.85 2.20
C THR A 187 4.28 -16.43 3.03
N GLU A 188 4.41 -17.66 3.46
CA GLU A 188 3.41 -18.34 4.27
C GLU A 188 3.15 -17.64 5.61
N GLN A 189 4.19 -17.19 6.31
CA GLN A 189 4.03 -16.38 7.54
C GLN A 189 3.26 -15.08 7.28
N ILE A 190 3.47 -14.44 6.15
CA ILE A 190 2.77 -13.21 5.77
C ILE A 190 1.30 -13.50 5.48
N ILE A 191 1.02 -14.49 4.63
CA ILE A 191 -0.33 -14.83 4.17
C ILE A 191 -1.21 -15.29 5.33
N TRP A 192 -0.65 -16.07 6.27
CA TRP A 192 -1.36 -16.58 7.43
C TRP A 192 -1.17 -15.73 8.69
N ALA A 193 -0.61 -14.52 8.55
CA ALA A 193 -0.39 -13.59 9.65
C ALA A 193 0.31 -14.23 10.88
N GLY A 194 1.24 -15.15 10.63
CA GLY A 194 1.96 -15.91 11.65
C GLY A 194 1.22 -17.14 12.19
N ALA A 195 -0.07 -17.30 11.90
CA ALA A 195 -0.87 -18.46 12.31
C ALA A 195 -0.93 -19.51 11.19
N ILE A 196 0.24 -20.08 10.83
CA ILE A 196 0.33 -21.10 9.77
C ILE A 196 -0.54 -22.30 10.14
N PRO A 197 -1.52 -22.72 9.28
CA PRO A 197 -2.33 -23.90 9.54
C PRO A 197 -1.46 -25.14 9.72
N SER A 198 -1.76 -25.97 10.70
CA SER A 198 -1.14 -27.28 10.83
C SER A 198 -1.65 -28.20 9.71
N ASP A 199 -0.81 -29.13 9.23
CA ASP A 199 -1.16 -30.08 8.16
C ASP A 199 -2.43 -30.92 8.45
N GLU A 200 -2.94 -30.88 9.68
CA GLU A 200 -4.14 -31.61 10.10
C GLU A 200 -5.47 -30.92 9.72
N GLU A 201 -5.47 -29.63 9.35
CA GLU A 201 -6.69 -28.88 9.00
C GLU A 201 -7.03 -28.93 7.49
N ASN A 202 -6.17 -29.54 6.67
CA ASN A 202 -6.33 -29.63 5.21
C ASN A 202 -6.82 -31.02 4.70
N GLN A 203 -7.46 -31.85 5.58
CA GLN A 203 -8.04 -33.13 5.17
C GLN A 203 -9.57 -33.13 5.13
#